data_a5925e100f4bccdc61535f414d427d84
#
_entry.id   a5925e100f4bccdc61535f414d427d84
#
_cell.length_a   1.000
_cell.length_b   1.000
_cell.length_c   1.000
_cell.angle_alpha   90.00
_cell.angle_beta   90.00
_cell.angle_gamma   90.00
#
_symmetry.space_group_name_H-M   'P 1'
#
loop_
_entity.id
_entity.type
_entity.pdbx_description
1 polymer ?
#
loop_
_entity_poly.entity_id
_entity_poly.type
_entity_poly.pdbx_seq_one_letter_code
_entity_poly.pdbx_strand_id
1 'polypeptide(L)'
;MSRNSITATMAGRHPSLAGIGQFRRADGMVGFEIGWPEVERDTVWARRLLEVWEVGPGDHALLTARNSEGPWFGPVVRAIRETGVVFSNAEPYAWDARRVTTLLSALPIKVVAGLSGEAADALLADGEAAARLAEVPVLWARGDAVEQLRRAGLQPAEMAMLGPVPAFSCPERKGLHIDPAEWRFTATADGLTLTVLGDRLFRGRDIDLDISGAIVETPCTCGLPGSRINTA
;
A
#
# COMPACT_ATOMS: atom_id res chain seq x y z
N MET A 1 -12.31 27.64 20.05
CA MET A 1 -11.36 28.32 19.13
C MET A 1 -12.09 28.69 17.85
N SER A 2 -11.96 29.93 17.37
CA SER A 2 -12.57 30.32 16.09
C SER A 2 -11.77 29.76 14.92
N ARG A 3 -12.42 29.60 13.75
CA ARG A 3 -11.78 29.15 12.50
C ARG A 3 -10.57 30.04 12.14
N ASN A 4 -10.69 31.34 12.38
CA ASN A 4 -9.61 32.30 12.09
C ASN A 4 -8.40 32.14 13.04
N SER A 5 -8.60 31.73 14.30
CA SER A 5 -7.50 31.48 15.23
C SER A 5 -6.73 30.22 14.87
N ILE A 6 -7.38 29.18 14.34
CA ILE A 6 -6.72 27.97 13.85
C ILE A 6 -5.87 28.30 12.63
N THR A 7 -6.44 29.04 11.65
CA THR A 7 -5.72 29.46 10.44
C THR A 7 -4.51 30.32 10.76
N ALA A 8 -4.63 31.27 11.71
CA ALA A 8 -3.51 32.11 12.13
C ALA A 8 -2.41 31.31 12.86
N THR A 9 -2.77 30.29 13.64
CA THR A 9 -1.82 29.41 14.30
C THR A 9 -1.08 28.50 13.31
N MET A 10 -1.73 28.15 12.21
CA MET A 10 -1.17 27.32 11.13
C MET A 10 -0.34 28.11 10.14
N ALA A 11 -0.62 29.40 9.95
CA ALA A 11 0.02 30.26 8.92
C ALA A 11 1.54 30.44 9.09
N GLY A 12 2.10 30.19 10.28
CA GLY A 12 3.56 30.25 10.52
C GLY A 12 4.22 28.86 10.60
N ARG A 13 3.43 27.80 10.54
CA ARG A 13 3.91 26.43 10.58
C ARG A 13 3.90 25.88 9.17
N HIS A 14 4.93 26.18 8.42
CA HIS A 14 5.10 25.46 7.18
C HIS A 14 5.31 24.01 7.49
N PRO A 15 4.51 23.16 6.96
CA PRO A 15 4.66 21.75 7.19
C PRO A 15 5.87 21.22 6.43
N SER A 16 6.94 20.96 7.14
CA SER A 16 7.73 19.80 6.81
C SER A 16 6.85 18.54 6.81
N LEU A 17 5.69 18.61 7.47
CA LEU A 17 4.73 17.55 7.67
C LEU A 17 3.70 17.49 6.53
N ALA A 18 3.66 16.33 5.85
CA ALA A 18 2.68 16.02 4.81
C ALA A 18 1.47 15.24 5.37
N GLY A 19 1.70 14.43 6.41
CA GLY A 19 0.63 13.65 7.02
C GLY A 19 1.02 12.98 8.31
N ILE A 20 0.01 12.45 9.01
CA ILE A 20 0.16 11.67 10.24
C ILE A 20 -0.59 10.36 10.03
N GLY A 21 0.07 9.24 10.31
CA GLY A 21 -0.52 7.92 10.32
C GLY A 21 -0.45 7.28 11.70
N GLN A 22 -1.13 6.15 11.85
CA GLN A 22 -1.08 5.35 13.06
C GLN A 22 -1.11 3.87 12.69
N PHE A 23 -0.30 3.07 13.37
CA PHE A 23 -0.32 1.62 13.25
C PHE A 23 -0.48 0.98 14.64
N ARG A 24 -0.97 -0.26 14.66
CA ARG A 24 -1.21 -0.99 15.90
C ARG A 24 0.03 -1.80 16.27
N ARG A 25 0.32 -1.84 17.57
CA ARG A 25 1.22 -2.78 18.22
C ARG A 25 0.49 -3.44 19.40
N ALA A 26 1.07 -4.47 19.99
CA ALA A 26 0.50 -5.15 21.17
C ALA A 26 0.25 -4.18 22.33
N ASP A 27 1.16 -3.23 22.53
CA ASP A 27 1.11 -2.23 23.59
C ASP A 27 0.24 -1.00 23.27
N GLY A 28 -0.37 -0.93 22.07
CA GLY A 28 -1.29 0.16 21.70
C GLY A 28 -1.11 0.70 20.28
N MET A 29 -1.61 1.91 20.07
CA MET A 29 -1.49 2.63 18.81
C MET A 29 -0.24 3.51 18.81
N VAL A 30 0.57 3.39 17.77
CA VAL A 30 1.77 4.20 17.56
C VAL A 30 1.51 5.17 16.40
N GLY A 31 1.65 6.46 16.68
CA GLY A 31 1.60 7.52 15.68
C GLY A 31 2.93 7.65 14.94
N PHE A 32 2.87 7.97 13.66
CA PHE A 32 4.04 8.37 12.89
C PHE A 32 3.72 9.57 12.00
N GLU A 33 4.74 10.37 11.77
CA GLU A 33 4.67 11.53 10.89
C GLU A 33 5.40 11.22 9.58
N ILE A 34 4.91 11.79 8.48
CA ILE A 34 5.57 11.74 7.18
C ILE A 34 5.76 13.18 6.66
N GLY A 35 6.97 13.53 6.29
CA GLY A 35 7.33 14.81 5.71
C GLY A 35 7.24 14.84 4.19
N TRP A 36 7.19 16.03 3.60
CA TRP A 36 7.18 16.20 2.14
C TRP A 36 8.40 15.58 1.45
N PRO A 37 9.63 15.70 1.98
CA PRO A 37 10.79 15.02 1.40
C PRO A 37 10.68 13.50 1.40
N GLU A 38 10.01 12.92 2.41
CA GLU A 38 9.75 11.49 2.50
C GLU A 38 8.72 11.05 1.47
N VAL A 39 7.62 11.82 1.33
CA VAL A 39 6.61 11.58 0.29
C VAL A 39 7.24 11.55 -1.10
N GLU A 40 8.24 12.42 -1.36
CA GLU A 40 8.96 12.42 -2.63
C GLU A 40 9.75 11.12 -2.85
N ARG A 41 10.52 10.67 -1.85
CA ARG A 41 11.29 9.43 -1.93
C ARG A 41 10.39 8.20 -2.07
N ASP A 42 9.32 8.14 -1.26
CA ASP A 42 8.33 7.07 -1.33
C ASP A 42 7.58 7.06 -2.68
N THR A 43 7.37 8.24 -3.30
CA THR A 43 6.82 8.36 -4.66
C THR A 43 7.78 7.77 -5.71
N VAL A 44 9.08 8.03 -5.58
CA VAL A 44 10.09 7.44 -6.48
C VAL A 44 10.09 5.91 -6.36
N TRP A 45 9.99 5.39 -5.14
CA TRP A 45 9.87 3.95 -4.90
C TRP A 45 8.59 3.38 -5.51
N ALA A 46 7.45 4.02 -5.30
CA ALA A 46 6.17 3.61 -5.87
C ALA A 46 6.20 3.59 -7.41
N ARG A 47 6.90 4.52 -8.07
CA ARG A 47 7.10 4.49 -9.53
C ARG A 47 7.86 3.25 -9.98
N ARG A 48 8.92 2.85 -9.28
CA ARG A 48 9.65 1.61 -9.59
C ARG A 48 8.76 0.38 -9.48
N LEU A 49 7.85 0.36 -8.50
CA LEU A 49 6.86 -0.72 -8.37
C LEU A 49 5.89 -0.74 -9.57
N LEU A 50 5.43 0.42 -10.03
CA LEU A 50 4.59 0.52 -11.23
C LEU A 50 5.35 0.07 -12.49
N GLU A 51 6.62 0.47 -12.63
CA GLU A 51 7.49 0.10 -13.75
C GLU A 51 7.68 -1.42 -13.88
N VAL A 52 7.94 -2.14 -12.79
CA VAL A 52 8.09 -3.61 -12.84
C VAL A 52 6.79 -4.35 -13.14
N TRP A 53 5.64 -3.70 -12.98
CA TRP A 53 4.34 -4.17 -13.39
C TRP A 53 3.93 -3.67 -14.79
N GLU A 54 4.84 -2.97 -15.47
CA GLU A 54 4.58 -2.35 -16.79
C GLU A 54 3.36 -1.43 -16.79
N VAL A 55 3.13 -0.74 -15.67
CA VAL A 55 2.03 0.22 -15.51
C VAL A 55 2.52 1.61 -15.88
N GLY A 56 1.87 2.24 -16.85
CA GLY A 56 2.32 3.51 -17.41
C GLY A 56 1.21 4.38 -18.00
N PRO A 57 1.58 5.37 -18.86
CA PRO A 57 0.66 6.36 -19.37
C PRO A 57 -0.53 5.75 -20.11
N GLY A 58 -1.73 6.20 -19.78
CA GLY A 58 -2.98 5.72 -20.38
C GLY A 58 -3.60 4.48 -19.72
N ASP A 59 -2.86 3.80 -18.83
CA ASP A 59 -3.44 2.75 -18.00
C ASP A 59 -4.42 3.32 -16.96
N HIS A 60 -5.30 2.48 -16.43
CA HIS A 60 -6.25 2.84 -15.39
C HIS A 60 -5.99 2.07 -14.11
N ALA A 61 -6.01 2.77 -12.99
CA ALA A 61 -5.90 2.19 -11.65
C ALA A 61 -7.19 2.44 -10.86
N LEU A 62 -7.60 1.45 -10.09
CA LEU A 62 -8.65 1.55 -9.08
C LEU A 62 -8.03 1.40 -7.70
N LEU A 63 -8.14 2.43 -6.88
CA LEU A 63 -7.63 2.44 -5.52
C LEU A 63 -8.78 2.16 -4.54
N THR A 64 -8.59 1.17 -3.68
CA THR A 64 -9.53 0.83 -2.61
C THR A 64 -8.82 1.10 -1.27
N ALA A 65 -8.78 2.37 -0.87
CA ALA A 65 -8.07 2.83 0.32
C ALA A 65 -8.97 3.69 1.21
N ARG A 66 -8.77 3.61 2.51
CA ARG A 66 -9.43 4.49 3.47
C ARG A 66 -8.79 5.88 3.43
N ASN A 67 -9.58 6.91 3.72
CA ASN A 67 -9.03 8.27 3.85
C ASN A 67 -7.94 8.38 4.93
N SER A 68 -8.02 7.58 5.99
CA SER A 68 -7.02 7.51 7.05
C SER A 68 -5.68 6.89 6.61
N GLU A 69 -5.63 6.25 5.45
CA GLU A 69 -4.43 5.60 4.91
C GLU A 69 -3.60 6.52 4.00
N GLY A 70 -3.93 7.82 3.99
CA GLY A 70 -3.20 8.83 3.22
C GLY A 70 -1.67 8.78 3.36
N PRO A 71 -1.08 8.59 4.53
CA PRO A 71 0.37 8.48 4.70
C PRO A 71 1.02 7.35 3.91
N TRP A 72 0.32 6.22 3.71
CA TRP A 72 0.81 5.07 2.93
C TRP A 72 0.47 5.18 1.45
N PHE A 73 -0.78 5.55 1.13
CA PHE A 73 -1.26 5.61 -0.25
C PHE A 73 -0.94 6.92 -0.97
N GLY A 74 -0.69 8.02 -0.27
CA GLY A 74 -0.37 9.32 -0.87
C GLY A 74 0.78 9.25 -1.87
N PRO A 75 1.93 8.66 -1.52
CA PRO A 75 3.04 8.46 -2.46
C PRO A 75 2.65 7.60 -3.68
N VAL A 76 1.85 6.54 -3.48
CA VAL A 76 1.37 5.68 -4.58
C VAL A 76 0.45 6.46 -5.53
N VAL A 77 -0.50 7.21 -4.98
CA VAL A 77 -1.39 8.09 -5.77
C VAL A 77 -0.60 9.12 -6.55
N ARG A 78 0.42 9.72 -5.92
CA ARG A 78 1.30 10.68 -6.58
C ARG A 78 2.10 10.02 -7.70
N ALA A 79 2.66 8.85 -7.49
CA ALA A 79 3.36 8.08 -8.52
C ALA A 79 2.44 7.76 -9.71
N ILE A 80 1.23 7.29 -9.46
CA ILE A 80 0.20 7.03 -10.48
C ILE A 80 -0.05 8.28 -11.34
N ARG A 81 -0.23 9.44 -10.71
CA ARG A 81 -0.46 10.71 -11.42
C ARG A 81 0.74 11.15 -12.24
N GLU A 82 1.94 11.08 -11.66
CA GLU A 82 3.18 11.50 -12.32
C GLU A 82 3.54 10.59 -13.51
N THR A 83 3.12 9.33 -13.49
CA THR A 83 3.32 8.38 -14.61
C THR A 83 2.22 8.46 -15.67
N GLY A 84 1.24 9.36 -15.53
CA GLY A 84 0.16 9.52 -16.51
C GLY A 84 -0.89 8.40 -16.49
N VAL A 85 -0.98 7.66 -15.38
CA VAL A 85 -2.02 6.67 -15.15
C VAL A 85 -3.27 7.38 -14.65
N VAL A 86 -4.41 7.07 -15.23
CA VAL A 86 -5.72 7.56 -14.76
C VAL A 86 -6.16 6.71 -13.58
N PHE A 87 -6.71 7.32 -12.53
CA PHE A 87 -7.18 6.53 -11.39
C PHE A 87 -8.59 6.92 -10.94
N SER A 88 -9.28 5.94 -10.39
CA SER A 88 -10.56 6.07 -9.70
C SER A 88 -10.42 5.54 -8.27
N ASN A 89 -11.31 5.96 -7.38
CA ASN A 89 -11.33 5.52 -5.99
C ASN A 89 -12.65 4.81 -5.65
N ALA A 90 -12.52 3.80 -4.81
CA ALA A 90 -13.61 3.18 -4.07
C ALA A 90 -13.15 2.94 -2.62
N GLU A 91 -14.09 2.70 -1.72
CA GLU A 91 -13.78 2.35 -0.34
C GLU A 91 -13.51 0.84 -0.21
N PRO A 92 -12.64 0.41 0.72
CA PRO A 92 -12.28 -1.01 0.90
C PRO A 92 -13.32 -1.79 1.73
N TYR A 93 -14.60 -1.55 1.49
CA TYR A 93 -15.71 -2.13 2.26
C TYR A 93 -16.74 -2.79 1.37
N ALA A 94 -17.47 -3.78 1.89
CA ALA A 94 -18.51 -4.50 1.17
C ALA A 94 -19.61 -3.58 0.62
N TRP A 95 -19.97 -2.52 1.35
CA TRP A 95 -21.01 -1.58 0.93
C TRP A 95 -20.64 -0.77 -0.33
N ASP A 96 -19.36 -0.63 -0.66
CA ASP A 96 -18.90 0.07 -1.88
C ASP A 96 -18.49 -0.89 -3.01
N ALA A 97 -18.63 -2.21 -2.82
CA ALA A 97 -18.30 -3.22 -3.83
C ALA A 97 -19.03 -2.97 -5.16
N ARG A 98 -20.29 -2.48 -5.12
CA ARG A 98 -21.03 -2.12 -6.33
C ARG A 98 -20.35 -1.03 -7.14
N ARG A 99 -19.69 -0.05 -6.50
CA ARG A 99 -18.89 0.96 -7.21
C ARG A 99 -17.68 0.31 -7.89
N VAL A 100 -17.01 -0.60 -7.19
CA VAL A 100 -15.88 -1.36 -7.76
C VAL A 100 -16.34 -2.12 -8.99
N THR A 101 -17.44 -2.87 -8.92
CA THR A 101 -18.02 -3.58 -10.08
C THR A 101 -18.32 -2.64 -11.24
N THR A 102 -18.97 -1.50 -10.96
CA THR A 102 -19.28 -0.49 -11.98
C THR A 102 -18.04 0.03 -12.68
N LEU A 103 -16.98 0.33 -11.92
CA LEU A 103 -15.72 0.83 -12.47
C LEU A 103 -14.98 -0.25 -13.28
N LEU A 104 -14.96 -1.49 -12.81
CA LEU A 104 -14.36 -2.62 -13.53
C LEU A 104 -15.11 -2.91 -14.86
N SER A 105 -16.42 -2.70 -14.89
CA SER A 105 -17.21 -2.91 -16.11
C SER A 105 -17.11 -1.73 -17.10
N ALA A 106 -16.91 -0.51 -16.61
CA ALA A 106 -16.89 0.70 -17.43
C ALA A 106 -15.50 1.11 -17.92
N LEU A 107 -14.43 0.71 -17.24
CA LEU A 107 -13.07 1.16 -17.49
C LEU A 107 -12.11 -0.02 -17.68
N PRO A 108 -11.09 0.10 -18.54
CA PRO A 108 -10.05 -0.92 -18.70
C PRO A 108 -9.07 -0.88 -17.51
N ILE A 109 -9.52 -1.32 -16.33
CA ILE A 109 -8.70 -1.27 -15.11
C ILE A 109 -7.54 -2.26 -15.22
N LYS A 110 -6.32 -1.75 -15.19
CA LYS A 110 -5.09 -2.54 -15.16
C LYS A 110 -4.60 -2.85 -13.75
N VAL A 111 -4.87 -1.94 -12.81
CA VAL A 111 -4.44 -2.05 -11.41
C VAL A 111 -5.63 -1.90 -10.48
N VAL A 112 -5.82 -2.84 -9.57
CA VAL A 112 -6.61 -2.65 -8.36
C VAL A 112 -5.65 -2.68 -7.18
N ALA A 113 -5.64 -1.65 -6.34
CA ALA A 113 -4.75 -1.57 -5.19
C ALA A 113 -5.51 -1.32 -3.89
N GLY A 114 -5.29 -2.17 -2.91
CA GLY A 114 -5.84 -2.03 -1.56
C GLY A 114 -7.06 -2.90 -1.27
N LEU A 115 -7.39 -3.86 -2.14
CA LEU A 115 -8.57 -4.71 -1.95
C LEU A 115 -8.50 -5.44 -0.61
N SER A 116 -9.51 -5.21 0.24
CA SER A 116 -9.66 -5.86 1.56
C SER A 116 -10.43 -7.18 1.44
N GLY A 117 -10.34 -8.02 2.49
CA GLY A 117 -11.12 -9.26 2.56
C GLY A 117 -12.62 -9.02 2.49
N GLU A 118 -13.13 -7.99 3.17
CA GLU A 118 -14.55 -7.64 3.14
C GLU A 118 -15.03 -7.25 1.73
N ALA A 119 -14.26 -6.43 1.02
CA ALA A 119 -14.58 -6.07 -0.36
C ALA A 119 -14.42 -7.26 -1.32
N ALA A 120 -13.40 -8.10 -1.12
CA ALA A 120 -13.18 -9.31 -1.91
C ALA A 120 -14.34 -10.30 -1.77
N ASP A 121 -14.83 -10.56 -0.57
CA ASP A 121 -15.99 -11.43 -0.33
C ASP A 121 -17.23 -10.92 -1.08
N ALA A 122 -17.51 -9.62 -1.00
CA ALA A 122 -18.65 -9.03 -1.66
C ALA A 122 -18.56 -9.09 -3.20
N LEU A 123 -17.35 -8.89 -3.76
CA LEU A 123 -17.11 -8.98 -5.20
C LEU A 123 -17.15 -10.42 -5.70
N LEU A 124 -16.62 -11.37 -4.94
CA LEU A 124 -16.65 -12.79 -5.30
C LEU A 124 -18.05 -13.41 -5.22
N ALA A 125 -18.93 -12.85 -4.39
CA ALA A 125 -20.35 -13.26 -4.33
C ALA A 125 -21.15 -12.81 -5.56
N ASP A 126 -20.64 -11.85 -6.34
CA ASP A 126 -21.21 -11.37 -7.60
C ASP A 126 -20.41 -11.96 -8.77
N GLY A 127 -21.02 -12.86 -9.54
CA GLY A 127 -20.35 -13.57 -10.64
C GLY A 127 -19.82 -12.64 -11.74
N GLU A 128 -20.49 -11.51 -12.02
CA GLU A 128 -20.00 -10.52 -12.98
C GLU A 128 -18.77 -9.80 -12.41
N ALA A 129 -18.84 -9.34 -11.16
CA ALA A 129 -17.73 -8.68 -10.50
C ALA A 129 -16.50 -9.60 -10.39
N ALA A 130 -16.70 -10.86 -10.03
CA ALA A 130 -15.63 -11.86 -9.95
C ALA A 130 -14.94 -12.08 -11.31
N ALA A 131 -15.73 -12.19 -12.40
CA ALA A 131 -15.21 -12.34 -13.74
C ALA A 131 -14.38 -11.13 -14.18
N ARG A 132 -14.86 -9.92 -13.92
CA ARG A 132 -14.14 -8.68 -14.22
C ARG A 132 -12.85 -8.54 -13.39
N LEU A 133 -12.91 -8.92 -12.12
CA LEU A 133 -11.75 -8.88 -11.24
C LEU A 133 -10.66 -9.85 -11.71
N ALA A 134 -11.04 -10.99 -12.27
CA ALA A 134 -10.10 -11.97 -12.84
C ALA A 134 -9.35 -11.45 -14.08
N GLU A 135 -9.90 -10.46 -14.77
CA GLU A 135 -9.26 -9.82 -15.94
C GLU A 135 -8.21 -8.77 -15.53
N VAL A 136 -8.13 -8.37 -14.24
CA VAL A 136 -7.21 -7.33 -13.77
C VAL A 136 -5.79 -7.88 -13.67
N PRO A 137 -4.81 -7.34 -14.42
CA PRO A 137 -3.44 -7.85 -14.41
C PRO A 137 -2.72 -7.66 -13.09
N VAL A 138 -2.94 -6.53 -12.42
CA VAL A 138 -2.30 -6.15 -11.15
C VAL A 138 -3.34 -6.02 -10.06
N LEU A 139 -3.49 -7.06 -9.27
CA LEU A 139 -4.44 -7.09 -8.17
C LEU A 139 -3.68 -7.08 -6.85
N TRP A 140 -3.34 -5.88 -6.36
CA TRP A 140 -2.73 -5.71 -5.04
C TRP A 140 -3.81 -5.80 -3.96
N ALA A 141 -3.83 -6.94 -3.30
CA ALA A 141 -4.78 -7.28 -2.25
C ALA A 141 -4.10 -7.29 -0.88
N ARG A 142 -4.84 -6.91 0.15
CA ARG A 142 -4.40 -7.03 1.55
C ARG A 142 -4.33 -8.49 1.95
N GLY A 143 -3.53 -8.82 2.96
CA GLY A 143 -3.33 -10.20 3.41
C GLY A 143 -4.63 -10.95 3.69
N ASP A 144 -5.63 -10.28 4.26
CA ASP A 144 -6.97 -10.84 4.53
C ASP A 144 -7.75 -11.21 3.25
N ALA A 145 -7.48 -10.56 2.12
CA ALA A 145 -8.11 -10.87 0.83
C ALA A 145 -7.34 -11.89 -0.01
N VAL A 146 -6.03 -12.01 0.17
CA VAL A 146 -5.15 -12.81 -0.70
C VAL A 146 -5.60 -14.25 -0.79
N GLU A 147 -5.86 -14.88 0.35
CA GLU A 147 -6.25 -16.30 0.39
C GLU A 147 -7.65 -16.55 -0.19
N GLN A 148 -8.59 -15.62 0.05
CA GLN A 148 -9.94 -15.69 -0.53
C GLN A 148 -9.90 -15.63 -2.06
N LEU A 149 -9.11 -14.70 -2.61
CA LEU A 149 -8.94 -14.52 -4.05
C LEU A 149 -8.25 -15.74 -4.68
N ARG A 150 -7.23 -16.31 -4.02
CA ARG A 150 -6.58 -17.54 -4.48
C ARG A 150 -7.53 -18.73 -4.54
N ARG A 151 -8.37 -18.92 -3.52
CA ARG A 151 -9.41 -19.98 -3.52
C ARG A 151 -10.42 -19.79 -4.65
N ALA A 152 -10.69 -18.55 -5.04
CA ALA A 152 -11.54 -18.25 -6.19
C ALA A 152 -10.81 -18.38 -7.55
N GLY A 153 -9.55 -18.84 -7.57
CA GLY A 153 -8.77 -19.04 -8.79
C GLY A 153 -8.09 -17.81 -9.34
N LEU A 154 -8.11 -16.68 -8.62
CA LEU A 154 -7.42 -15.45 -9.01
C LEU A 154 -5.94 -15.49 -8.62
N GLN A 155 -5.16 -14.58 -9.21
CA GLN A 155 -3.72 -14.45 -8.97
C GLN A 155 -3.39 -13.11 -8.29
N PRO A 156 -3.78 -12.91 -7.00
CA PRO A 156 -3.49 -11.65 -6.32
C PRO A 156 -1.99 -11.48 -6.08
N ALA A 157 -1.54 -10.23 -6.14
CA ALA A 157 -0.31 -9.77 -5.56
C ALA A 157 -0.60 -9.22 -4.17
N GLU A 158 0.22 -9.54 -3.20
CA GLU A 158 0.02 -9.06 -1.84
C GLU A 158 0.47 -7.60 -1.69
N MET A 159 -0.26 -6.85 -0.87
CA MET A 159 0.19 -5.59 -0.31
C MET A 159 -0.07 -5.57 1.19
N ALA A 160 0.82 -4.93 1.94
CA ALA A 160 0.69 -4.80 3.39
C ALA A 160 1.17 -3.43 3.88
N MET A 161 0.61 -3.01 5.01
CA MET A 161 1.12 -1.88 5.79
C MET A 161 1.85 -2.44 7.00
N LEU A 162 3.17 -2.52 6.90
CA LEU A 162 4.04 -3.07 7.94
C LEU A 162 4.48 -1.95 8.89
N GLY A 163 3.63 -1.61 9.85
CA GLY A 163 3.79 -0.39 10.63
C GLY A 163 3.68 0.85 9.73
N PRO A 164 4.67 1.75 9.70
CA PRO A 164 4.65 2.93 8.83
C PRO A 164 5.03 2.63 7.37
N VAL A 165 5.37 1.39 7.04
CA VAL A 165 5.97 1.01 5.74
C VAL A 165 4.94 0.37 4.82
N PRO A 166 4.61 0.97 3.67
CA PRO A 166 3.84 0.28 2.64
C PRO A 166 4.75 -0.71 1.90
N ALA A 167 4.29 -1.94 1.78
CA ALA A 167 5.01 -3.03 1.15
C ALA A 167 4.16 -3.69 0.07
N PHE A 168 4.76 -4.04 -1.09
CA PHE A 168 4.04 -4.53 -2.26
C PHE A 168 4.77 -5.68 -2.93
N SER A 169 4.03 -6.70 -3.37
CA SER A 169 4.57 -7.74 -4.22
C SER A 169 4.77 -7.26 -5.65
N CYS A 170 5.86 -7.73 -6.27
CA CYS A 170 6.14 -7.61 -7.70
C CYS A 170 5.45 -8.72 -8.51
N PRO A 171 5.59 -8.77 -9.86
CA PRO A 171 5.02 -9.84 -10.70
C PRO A 171 5.40 -11.26 -10.29
N GLU A 172 6.54 -11.44 -9.65
CA GLU A 172 6.97 -12.75 -9.12
C GLU A 172 6.11 -13.28 -7.98
N ARG A 173 5.39 -12.39 -7.25
CA ARG A 173 4.53 -12.70 -6.10
C ARG A 173 5.22 -13.53 -5.00
N LYS A 174 6.54 -13.35 -4.84
CA LYS A 174 7.38 -14.10 -3.89
C LYS A 174 7.85 -13.20 -2.74
N GLY A 175 6.90 -12.60 -2.04
CA GLY A 175 7.12 -11.69 -0.93
C GLY A 175 6.94 -10.21 -1.31
N LEU A 176 6.95 -9.39 -0.28
CA LEU A 176 6.71 -7.96 -0.32
C LEU A 176 8.03 -7.21 -0.43
N HIS A 177 8.12 -6.28 -1.37
CA HIS A 177 9.23 -5.35 -1.52
C HIS A 177 8.97 -4.08 -0.71
N ILE A 178 10.04 -3.55 -0.13
CA ILE A 178 10.11 -2.26 0.54
C ILE A 178 11.27 -1.47 -0.04
N ASP A 179 11.33 -0.16 0.20
CA ASP A 179 12.51 0.63 -0.16
C ASP A 179 13.67 0.34 0.81
N PRO A 180 14.75 -0.36 0.37
CA PRO A 180 15.86 -0.73 1.22
C PRO A 180 16.76 0.45 1.59
N ALA A 181 16.62 1.61 0.95
CA ALA A 181 17.32 2.83 1.33
C ALA A 181 16.66 3.51 2.54
N GLU A 182 15.38 3.30 2.73
CA GLU A 182 14.59 3.92 3.79
C GLU A 182 14.37 3.00 4.98
N TRP A 183 14.28 1.67 4.76
CA TRP A 183 13.80 0.71 5.75
C TRP A 183 14.60 -0.59 5.75
N ARG A 184 14.78 -1.16 6.93
CA ARG A 184 15.30 -2.51 7.12
C ARG A 184 14.43 -3.27 8.10
N PHE A 185 14.04 -4.47 7.71
CA PHE A 185 13.37 -5.43 8.57
C PHE A 185 14.34 -6.52 9.02
N THR A 186 14.14 -7.01 10.23
CA THR A 186 14.87 -8.14 10.79
C THR A 186 13.85 -9.11 11.39
N ALA A 187 14.01 -10.39 11.09
CA ALA A 187 13.20 -11.43 11.73
C ALA A 187 13.85 -11.82 13.07
N THR A 188 13.04 -11.88 14.11
CA THR A 188 13.41 -12.33 15.47
C THR A 188 12.55 -13.53 15.88
N ALA A 189 12.79 -14.09 17.04
CA ALA A 189 11.96 -15.16 17.58
C ALA A 189 10.50 -14.70 17.84
N ASP A 190 10.32 -13.40 18.13
CA ASP A 190 9.02 -12.82 18.51
C ASP A 190 8.29 -12.20 17.31
N GLY A 191 8.92 -12.07 16.14
CA GLY A 191 8.31 -11.48 14.95
C GLY A 191 9.27 -10.61 14.14
N LEU A 192 8.71 -9.66 13.39
CA LEU A 192 9.47 -8.71 12.58
C LEU A 192 9.74 -7.42 13.34
N THR A 193 10.99 -6.98 13.31
CA THR A 193 11.38 -5.65 13.79
C THR A 193 11.73 -4.74 12.61
N LEU A 194 11.51 -3.44 12.79
CA LEU A 194 11.77 -2.39 11.83
C LEU A 194 12.87 -1.46 12.30
N THR A 195 13.85 -1.20 11.44
CA THR A 195 14.83 -0.12 11.62
C THR A 195 14.66 0.91 10.51
N VAL A 196 14.54 2.17 10.90
CA VAL A 196 14.50 3.31 9.98
C VAL A 196 15.93 3.65 9.57
N LEU A 197 16.21 3.65 8.28
CA LEU A 197 17.52 3.95 7.69
C LEU A 197 17.57 5.37 7.10
N GLY A 198 16.50 5.77 6.43
CA GLY A 198 16.39 7.07 5.78
C GLY A 198 16.29 8.24 6.77
N ASP A 199 16.49 9.46 6.26
CA ASP A 199 16.24 10.67 7.04
C ASP A 199 14.73 10.96 7.07
N ARG A 200 14.06 10.38 8.05
CA ARG A 200 12.61 10.44 8.23
C ARG A 200 12.24 11.13 9.55
N LEU A 201 11.01 11.67 9.60
CA LEU A 201 10.46 12.23 10.85
C LEU A 201 10.22 11.12 11.88
N PHE A 202 9.63 10.03 11.44
CA PHE A 202 9.53 8.81 12.24
C PHE A 202 10.89 8.12 12.33
N ARG A 203 11.40 7.93 13.53
CA ARG A 203 12.74 7.37 13.79
C ARG A 203 12.65 6.20 14.75
N GLY A 204 13.55 5.25 14.60
CA GLY A 204 13.71 4.13 15.51
C GLY A 204 14.59 3.02 14.96
N ARG A 205 15.03 2.17 15.88
CA ARG A 205 15.75 0.93 15.57
C ARG A 205 15.08 -0.22 16.29
N ASP A 206 15.04 -1.36 15.63
CA ASP A 206 14.52 -2.61 16.18
C ASP A 206 13.12 -2.46 16.81
N ILE A 207 12.27 -1.66 16.14
CA ILE A 207 10.87 -1.43 16.54
C ILE A 207 10.11 -2.72 16.28
N ASP A 208 9.63 -3.35 17.32
CA ASP A 208 8.76 -4.51 17.21
C ASP A 208 7.42 -4.11 16.58
N LEU A 209 6.98 -4.87 15.59
CA LEU A 209 5.75 -4.59 14.84
C LEU A 209 4.59 -5.51 15.22
N ASP A 210 4.82 -6.51 16.06
CA ASP A 210 3.85 -7.59 16.35
C ASP A 210 3.33 -8.28 15.08
N ILE A 211 4.19 -8.44 14.08
CA ILE A 211 3.89 -9.08 12.81
C ILE A 211 4.80 -10.30 12.67
N SER A 212 4.22 -11.47 12.51
CA SER A 212 4.99 -12.67 12.19
C SER A 212 5.40 -12.68 10.72
N GLY A 213 6.61 -13.17 10.45
CA GLY A 213 7.09 -13.22 9.07
C GLY A 213 8.54 -13.65 8.94
N ALA A 214 9.00 -13.71 7.71
CA ALA A 214 10.38 -14.09 7.37
C ALA A 214 10.98 -13.11 6.36
N ILE A 215 12.30 -12.97 6.40
CA ILE A 215 13.07 -12.16 5.47
C ILE A 215 13.67 -13.08 4.39
N VAL A 216 13.47 -12.70 3.13
CA VAL A 216 14.03 -13.38 1.96
C VAL A 216 15.17 -12.55 1.39
N GLU A 217 16.40 -12.96 1.67
CA GLU A 217 17.62 -12.22 1.27
C GLU A 217 18.02 -12.45 -0.18
N THR A 218 17.54 -13.51 -0.82
CA THR A 218 17.89 -13.80 -2.22
C THR A 218 17.36 -12.70 -3.15
N PRO A 219 18.16 -12.19 -4.10
CA PRO A 219 17.71 -11.20 -5.06
C PRO A 219 16.45 -11.64 -5.81
N CYS A 220 15.54 -10.70 -6.05
CA CYS A 220 14.34 -10.97 -6.84
C CYS A 220 14.64 -10.84 -8.35
N THR A 221 14.10 -11.73 -9.15
CA THR A 221 14.23 -11.67 -10.62
C THR A 221 13.52 -10.46 -11.26
N CYS A 222 12.63 -9.78 -10.50
CA CYS A 222 12.00 -8.54 -10.95
C CYS A 222 12.97 -7.34 -11.05
N GLY A 223 14.18 -7.46 -10.48
CA GLY A 223 15.18 -6.38 -10.50
C GLY A 223 15.05 -5.33 -9.42
N LEU A 224 14.00 -5.35 -8.59
CA LEU A 224 13.90 -4.46 -7.42
C LEU A 224 14.97 -4.82 -6.39
N PRO A 225 15.65 -3.83 -5.80
CA PRO A 225 16.72 -4.07 -4.82
C PRO A 225 16.16 -4.48 -3.45
N GLY A 226 17.04 -5.02 -2.61
CA GLY A 226 16.79 -5.34 -1.22
C GLY A 226 16.17 -6.71 -0.98
N SER A 227 16.01 -7.01 0.30
CA SER A 227 15.31 -8.20 0.77
C SER A 227 13.79 -8.05 0.61
N ARG A 228 13.10 -9.19 0.64
CA ARG A 228 11.63 -9.24 0.62
C ARG A 228 11.11 -9.78 1.94
N ILE A 229 9.87 -9.45 2.23
CA ILE A 229 9.21 -9.86 3.47
C ILE A 229 8.07 -10.81 3.12
N ASN A 230 8.04 -11.98 3.73
CA ASN A 230 6.88 -12.86 3.74
C ASN A 230 6.19 -12.71 5.08
N THR A 231 4.95 -12.23 5.09
CA THR A 231 4.08 -12.20 6.26
C THR A 231 3.44 -13.56 6.46
N ALA A 232 3.23 -13.95 7.73
CA ALA A 232 2.59 -15.22 8.08
C ALA A 232 1.07 -15.04 8.26
#